data_f64943f172bc1c9d9c88ddd3c5eaea4c
#
_entry.id   f64943f172bc1c9d9c88ddd3c5eaea4c
#
_cell.length_a   1.000
_cell.length_b   1.000
_cell.length_c   1.000
_cell.angle_alpha   90.00
_cell.angle_beta   90.00
_cell.angle_gamma   90.00
#
_symmetry.space_group_name_H-M   'P 1'
#
loop_
_entity.id
_entity.type
_entity.pdbx_description
1 polymer ?
#
loop_
_entity_poly.entity_id
_entity_poly.type
_entity_poly.pdbx_seq_one_letter_code
_entity_poly.pdbx_strand_id
1 'polypeptide(L)'
;GEGWEYFAILEHGTGNSRLYCPFGPTATNEKNLQLALKDLTDLGRKLGVTFLRVGPIKPTFSKVLSDEHWKKATYVHLQPEHTHIINLQQPEEEIVASMAQPVRNCYRNYHKKGVTVHQSQNPDDIKYFLELIHEVAKRTGMSPHPDSYFHKQAGSLLPSKDASFWY
;
A
#
# COMPACT_ATOMS: atom_id res chain seq x y z
N GLY A 1 2.09 17.66 17.83
CA GLY A 1 0.84 17.55 17.08
C GLY A 1 -0.36 17.38 17.99
N GLU A 2 -1.53 17.78 17.55
CA GLU A 2 -2.79 17.81 18.30
C GLU A 2 -3.40 16.40 18.55
N GLY A 3 -2.62 15.32 18.44
CA GLY A 3 -3.08 13.94 18.68
C GLY A 3 -3.78 13.29 17.50
N TRP A 4 -3.68 13.88 16.30
CA TRP A 4 -4.11 13.28 15.02
C TRP A 4 -3.24 13.79 13.87
N GLU A 5 -3.21 12.99 12.82
CA GLU A 5 -2.54 13.31 11.56
C GLU A 5 -3.16 12.53 10.40
N TYR A 6 -2.97 12.99 9.19
CA TYR A 6 -3.28 12.24 7.99
C TYR A 6 -2.37 12.64 6.82
N PHE A 7 -2.22 11.71 5.91
CA PHE A 7 -1.71 11.94 4.56
C PHE A 7 -2.85 11.74 3.58
N ALA A 8 -3.06 12.69 2.67
CA ALA A 8 -4.14 12.60 1.71
C ALA A 8 -3.64 12.86 0.28
N ILE A 9 -4.11 12.05 -0.66
CA ILE A 9 -3.78 12.11 -2.07
C ILE A 9 -4.98 12.65 -2.83
N LEU A 10 -4.77 13.74 -3.60
CA LEU A 10 -5.76 14.22 -4.54
C LEU A 10 -5.66 13.41 -5.83
N GLU A 11 -6.71 12.69 -6.14
CA GLU A 11 -6.78 11.86 -7.35
C GLU A 11 -7.88 12.37 -8.28
N HIS A 12 -7.56 12.44 -9.57
CA HIS A 12 -8.48 12.80 -10.63
C HIS A 12 -8.77 11.59 -11.49
N GLY A 13 -10.06 11.27 -11.65
CA GLY A 13 -10.57 10.25 -12.56
C GLY A 13 -11.42 10.86 -13.66
N THR A 14 -11.92 10.03 -14.58
CA THR A 14 -12.82 10.48 -15.63
C THR A 14 -14.18 10.90 -15.04
N GLY A 15 -14.44 12.20 -15.00
CA GLY A 15 -15.68 12.76 -14.50
C GLY A 15 -15.84 12.85 -12.96
N ASN A 16 -14.81 12.49 -12.21
CA ASN A 16 -14.80 12.61 -10.74
C ASN A 16 -13.41 12.94 -10.21
N SER A 17 -13.36 13.42 -8.97
CA SER A 17 -12.14 13.60 -8.20
C SER A 17 -12.36 13.13 -6.77
N ARG A 18 -11.31 12.66 -6.13
CA ARG A 18 -11.38 12.26 -4.73
C ARG A 18 -10.16 12.68 -3.95
N LEU A 19 -10.36 12.89 -2.67
CA LEU A 19 -9.29 13.00 -1.70
C LEU A 19 -9.20 11.66 -0.96
N TYR A 20 -8.12 10.94 -1.15
CA TYR A 20 -7.89 9.61 -0.60
C TYR A 20 -6.87 9.66 0.53
N CYS A 21 -7.26 9.19 1.70
CA CYS A 21 -6.43 9.10 2.89
C CYS A 21 -6.13 7.62 3.20
N PRO A 22 -5.07 7.04 2.60
CA PRO A 22 -4.71 5.65 2.84
C PRO A 22 -4.22 5.44 4.28
N PHE A 23 -4.66 4.35 4.93
CA PHE A 23 -4.31 3.99 6.31
C PHE A 23 -4.58 5.07 7.37
N GLY A 24 -5.38 6.05 7.04
CA GLY A 24 -5.65 7.20 7.90
C GLY A 24 -7.11 7.67 7.85
N PRO A 25 -7.43 8.71 8.64
CA PRO A 25 -6.56 9.43 9.60
C PRO A 25 -6.08 8.56 10.76
N THR A 26 -4.89 8.86 11.31
CA THR A 26 -4.45 8.34 12.60
C THR A 26 -4.85 9.31 13.71
N ALA A 27 -5.31 8.78 14.83
CA ALA A 27 -5.74 9.59 15.97
C ALA A 27 -5.49 8.85 17.29
N THR A 28 -5.26 9.61 18.36
CA THR A 28 -5.03 9.06 19.70
C THR A 28 -6.33 8.57 20.35
N ASN A 29 -7.45 9.22 20.03
CA ASN A 29 -8.79 8.91 20.56
C ASN A 29 -9.89 9.30 19.55
N GLU A 30 -11.15 8.98 19.87
CA GLU A 30 -12.31 9.23 19.00
C GLU A 30 -12.53 10.72 18.73
N LYS A 31 -12.37 11.60 19.75
CA LYS A 31 -12.51 13.05 19.57
C LYS A 31 -11.50 13.60 18.56
N ASN A 32 -10.27 13.15 18.64
CA ASN A 32 -9.22 13.54 17.70
C ASN A 32 -9.47 12.99 16.28
N LEU A 33 -10.07 11.80 16.19
CA LEU A 33 -10.51 11.30 14.88
C LEU A 33 -11.61 12.19 14.27
N GLN A 34 -12.60 12.62 15.05
CA GLN A 34 -13.65 13.53 14.57
C GLN A 34 -13.07 14.85 14.08
N LEU A 35 -12.08 15.42 14.79
CA LEU A 35 -11.38 16.62 14.34
C LEU A 35 -10.65 16.40 13.02
N ALA A 36 -9.93 15.29 12.88
CA ALA A 36 -9.24 14.94 11.64
C ALA A 36 -10.21 14.75 10.46
N LEU A 37 -11.34 14.07 10.68
CA LEU A 37 -12.36 13.86 9.65
C LEU A 37 -13.03 15.16 9.23
N LYS A 38 -13.27 16.07 10.19
CA LYS A 38 -13.78 17.40 9.91
C LYS A 38 -12.82 18.20 9.05
N ASP A 39 -11.55 18.28 9.44
CA ASP A 39 -10.51 18.99 8.71
C ASP A 39 -10.33 18.42 7.27
N LEU A 40 -10.29 17.10 7.14
CA LEU A 40 -10.24 16.43 5.82
C LEU A 40 -11.47 16.75 4.96
N THR A 41 -12.65 16.85 5.59
CA THR A 41 -13.89 17.21 4.90
C THR A 41 -13.85 18.66 4.42
N ASP A 42 -13.38 19.57 5.25
CA ASP A 42 -13.24 20.99 4.90
C ASP A 42 -12.19 21.17 3.79
N LEU A 43 -11.07 20.44 3.83
CA LEU A 43 -10.09 20.39 2.76
C LEU A 43 -10.70 19.86 1.45
N GLY A 44 -11.47 18.78 1.52
CA GLY A 44 -12.15 18.23 0.34
C GLY A 44 -13.13 19.20 -0.31
N ARG A 45 -13.91 19.94 0.49
CA ARG A 45 -14.77 21.02 0.01
C ARG A 45 -13.98 22.14 -0.66
N LYS A 46 -12.88 22.57 -0.03
CA LYS A 46 -12.00 23.61 -0.57
C LYS A 46 -11.38 23.21 -1.92
N LEU A 47 -11.06 21.93 -2.09
CA LEU A 47 -10.49 21.37 -3.32
C LEU A 47 -11.56 21.00 -4.36
N GLY A 48 -12.86 21.08 -4.01
CA GLY A 48 -13.97 20.75 -4.91
C GLY A 48 -14.00 19.28 -5.32
N VAL A 49 -13.55 18.35 -4.44
CA VAL A 49 -13.56 16.93 -4.77
C VAL A 49 -14.98 16.35 -4.70
N THR A 50 -15.23 15.35 -5.54
CA THR A 50 -16.53 14.68 -5.61
C THR A 50 -16.83 13.86 -4.35
N PHE A 51 -15.79 13.21 -3.79
CA PHE A 51 -15.92 12.43 -2.56
C PHE A 51 -14.58 12.29 -1.83
N LEU A 52 -14.69 11.85 -0.58
CA LEU A 52 -13.56 11.53 0.30
C LEU A 52 -13.52 10.02 0.50
N ARG A 53 -12.31 9.49 0.62
CA ARG A 53 -12.09 8.10 1.02
C ARG A 53 -11.06 8.03 2.13
N VAL A 54 -11.41 7.36 3.22
CA VAL A 54 -10.53 7.15 4.38
C VAL A 54 -10.40 5.66 4.68
N GLY A 55 -9.29 5.28 5.27
CA GLY A 55 -9.04 3.89 5.66
C GLY A 55 -8.29 3.81 7.00
N PRO A 56 -8.89 4.27 8.13
CA PRO A 56 -8.24 4.22 9.43
C PRO A 56 -7.98 2.78 9.87
N ILE A 57 -6.80 2.53 10.46
CA ILE A 57 -6.34 1.19 10.81
C ILE A 57 -7.04 0.64 12.06
N LYS A 58 -7.41 1.50 13.02
CA LYS A 58 -8.00 1.07 14.29
C LYS A 58 -9.44 0.57 14.10
N PRO A 59 -9.77 -0.70 14.39
CA PRO A 59 -11.15 -1.22 14.27
C PRO A 59 -12.17 -0.45 15.13
N THR A 60 -11.74 0.09 16.27
CA THR A 60 -12.58 0.89 17.19
C THR A 60 -13.12 2.17 16.53
N PHE A 61 -12.48 2.66 15.48
CA PHE A 61 -12.90 3.85 14.76
C PHE A 61 -14.09 3.62 13.81
N SER A 62 -14.46 2.37 13.56
CA SER A 62 -15.61 2.03 12.71
C SER A 62 -16.91 2.63 13.21
N LYS A 63 -17.11 2.68 14.55
CA LYS A 63 -18.29 3.29 15.17
C LYS A 63 -18.33 4.80 14.93
N VAL A 64 -17.23 5.50 15.14
CA VAL A 64 -17.12 6.95 14.91
C VAL A 64 -17.44 7.28 13.44
N LEU A 65 -16.89 6.52 12.50
CA LEU A 65 -17.20 6.71 11.07
C LEU A 65 -18.69 6.53 10.77
N SER A 66 -19.32 5.51 11.35
CA SER A 66 -20.77 5.28 11.17
C SER A 66 -21.60 6.41 11.77
N ASP A 67 -21.27 6.87 12.98
CA ASP A 67 -21.98 7.96 13.66
C ASP A 67 -21.84 9.29 12.90
N GLU A 68 -20.70 9.52 12.23
CA GLU A 68 -20.44 10.67 11.36
C GLU A 68 -20.92 10.47 9.91
N HIS A 69 -21.81 9.50 9.69
CA HIS A 69 -22.42 9.19 8.39
C HIS A 69 -21.48 8.77 7.25
N TRP A 70 -20.27 8.32 7.56
CA TRP A 70 -19.39 7.71 6.57
C TRP A 70 -19.91 6.34 6.17
N LYS A 71 -19.82 6.02 4.88
CA LYS A 71 -20.28 4.74 4.34
C LYS A 71 -19.11 3.80 4.09
N LYS A 72 -19.23 2.55 4.53
CA LYS A 72 -18.24 1.52 4.20
C LYS A 72 -18.26 1.23 2.69
N ALA A 73 -17.09 1.33 2.05
CA ALA A 73 -16.95 0.89 0.65
C ALA A 73 -16.99 -0.64 0.58
N THR A 74 -17.86 -1.20 -0.24
CA THR A 74 -18.11 -2.66 -0.31
C THR A 74 -17.57 -3.32 -1.57
N TYR A 75 -17.17 -2.55 -2.57
CA TYR A 75 -16.86 -3.08 -3.91
C TYR A 75 -15.43 -2.78 -4.42
N VAL A 76 -14.68 -1.95 -3.74
CA VAL A 76 -13.29 -1.65 -4.13
C VAL A 76 -12.39 -1.67 -2.90
N HIS A 77 -11.58 -2.70 -2.78
CA HIS A 77 -10.57 -2.82 -1.75
C HIS A 77 -9.26 -2.22 -2.28
N LEU A 78 -8.98 -0.95 -1.93
CA LEU A 78 -7.72 -0.30 -2.30
C LEU A 78 -6.57 -0.68 -1.36
N GLN A 79 -6.91 -1.15 -0.16
CA GLN A 79 -5.96 -1.56 0.85
C GLN A 79 -6.22 -3.01 1.23
N PRO A 80 -5.17 -3.81 1.46
CA PRO A 80 -5.34 -5.17 1.97
C PRO A 80 -6.01 -5.13 3.36
N GLU A 81 -7.04 -5.96 3.55
CA GLU A 81 -7.71 -6.09 4.85
C GLU A 81 -6.82 -6.79 5.89
N HIS A 82 -5.90 -7.63 5.43
CA HIS A 82 -4.98 -8.38 6.26
C HIS A 82 -3.55 -8.10 5.85
N THR A 83 -2.71 -7.81 6.83
CA THR A 83 -1.28 -7.56 6.63
C THR A 83 -0.49 -8.45 7.56
N HIS A 84 0.49 -9.17 7.02
CA HIS A 84 1.44 -9.92 7.82
C HIS A 84 2.64 -9.03 8.16
N ILE A 85 2.88 -8.84 9.46
CA ILE A 85 3.99 -8.03 9.96
C ILE A 85 5.08 -8.96 10.47
N ILE A 86 6.31 -8.78 9.97
CA ILE A 86 7.48 -9.54 10.40
C ILE A 86 8.38 -8.61 11.22
N ASN A 87 8.72 -9.03 12.43
CA ASN A 87 9.72 -8.32 13.23
C ASN A 87 11.12 -8.65 12.69
N LEU A 88 11.79 -7.65 12.10
CA LEU A 88 13.13 -7.81 11.53
C LEU A 88 14.27 -7.65 12.56
N GLN A 89 13.97 -7.36 13.82
CA GLN A 89 14.97 -7.27 14.89
C GLN A 89 15.38 -8.63 15.45
N GLN A 90 14.63 -9.68 15.12
CA GLN A 90 14.96 -11.06 15.51
C GLN A 90 15.97 -11.69 14.53
N PRO A 91 16.74 -12.72 14.96
CA PRO A 91 17.65 -13.46 14.08
C PRO A 91 16.92 -14.07 12.89
N GLU A 92 17.60 -14.17 11.75
CA GLU A 92 17.05 -14.74 10.52
C GLU A 92 16.52 -16.17 10.72
N GLU A 93 17.21 -16.97 11.53
CA GLU A 93 16.82 -18.35 11.84
C GLU A 93 15.44 -18.42 12.51
N GLU A 94 15.12 -17.46 13.37
CA GLU A 94 13.79 -17.36 14.02
C GLU A 94 12.73 -16.94 13.01
N ILE A 95 13.03 -15.99 12.12
CA ILE A 95 12.13 -15.60 11.03
C ILE A 95 11.82 -16.81 10.16
N VAL A 96 12.85 -17.54 9.73
CA VAL A 96 12.69 -18.75 8.90
C VAL A 96 11.94 -19.85 9.65
N ALA A 97 12.20 -20.03 10.94
CA ALA A 97 11.50 -21.04 11.76
C ALA A 97 9.98 -20.73 11.87
N SER A 98 9.62 -19.44 11.91
CA SER A 98 8.20 -18.99 11.99
C SER A 98 7.42 -19.19 10.68
N MET A 99 8.10 -19.35 9.55
CA MET A 99 7.45 -19.57 8.26
C MET A 99 6.70 -20.90 8.22
N ALA A 100 5.59 -20.96 7.49
CA ALA A 100 4.92 -22.21 7.15
C ALA A 100 5.90 -23.15 6.42
N GLN A 101 5.77 -24.46 6.67
CA GLN A 101 6.71 -25.45 6.12
C GLN A 101 6.93 -25.35 4.59
N PRO A 102 5.89 -25.18 3.74
CA PRO A 102 6.10 -25.03 2.30
C PRO A 102 6.94 -23.80 1.93
N VAL A 103 6.72 -22.67 2.61
CA VAL A 103 7.45 -21.41 2.39
C VAL A 103 8.92 -21.60 2.81
N ARG A 104 9.16 -22.17 3.99
CA ARG A 104 10.48 -22.48 4.50
C ARG A 104 11.28 -23.42 3.56
N ASN A 105 10.59 -24.41 2.98
CA ASN A 105 11.19 -25.30 1.99
C ASN A 105 11.56 -24.55 0.70
N CYS A 106 10.70 -23.64 0.23
CA CYS A 106 11.01 -22.78 -0.91
C CYS A 106 12.21 -21.89 -0.62
N TYR A 107 12.22 -21.21 0.52
CA TYR A 107 13.34 -20.37 0.95
C TYR A 107 14.68 -21.12 0.97
N ARG A 108 14.71 -22.36 1.50
CA ARG A 108 15.96 -23.16 1.60
C ARG A 108 16.41 -23.79 0.29
N ASN A 109 15.51 -23.97 -0.67
CA ASN A 109 15.80 -24.79 -1.86
C ASN A 109 15.53 -24.07 -3.19
N TYR A 110 15.31 -22.75 -3.22
CA TYR A 110 15.05 -22.02 -4.47
C TYR A 110 16.20 -22.19 -5.49
N HIS A 111 17.45 -22.16 -5.02
CA HIS A 111 18.64 -22.33 -5.86
C HIS A 111 18.69 -23.70 -6.55
N LYS A 112 18.15 -24.77 -5.93
CA LYS A 112 18.08 -26.11 -6.54
C LYS A 112 17.09 -26.19 -7.70
N LYS A 113 16.20 -25.18 -7.80
CA LYS A 113 15.23 -25.05 -8.89
C LYS A 113 15.70 -24.09 -9.98
N GLY A 114 16.95 -23.67 -9.94
CA GLY A 114 17.52 -22.72 -10.90
C GLY A 114 17.04 -21.28 -10.70
N VAL A 115 16.39 -20.96 -9.57
CA VAL A 115 15.99 -19.59 -9.25
C VAL A 115 17.20 -18.84 -8.69
N THR A 116 17.45 -17.66 -9.22
CA THR A 116 18.44 -16.70 -8.71
C THR A 116 17.72 -15.44 -8.27
N VAL A 117 18.25 -14.74 -7.29
CA VAL A 117 17.72 -13.47 -6.79
C VAL A 117 18.80 -12.40 -6.93
N HIS A 118 18.47 -11.32 -7.56
CA HIS A 118 19.37 -10.20 -7.80
C HIS A 118 18.82 -8.94 -7.13
N GLN A 119 19.70 -8.15 -6.54
CA GLN A 119 19.38 -6.82 -6.02
C GLN A 119 19.96 -5.77 -6.97
N SER A 120 19.19 -4.74 -7.28
CA SER A 120 19.63 -3.62 -8.10
C SER A 120 19.17 -2.28 -7.54
N GLN A 121 19.96 -1.25 -7.83
CA GLN A 121 19.64 0.17 -7.66
C GLN A 121 19.55 0.88 -9.02
N ASN A 122 19.76 0.14 -10.12
CA ASN A 122 19.67 0.68 -11.47
C ASN A 122 18.21 0.71 -11.93
N PRO A 123 17.62 1.90 -12.25
CA PRO A 123 16.25 1.98 -12.75
C PRO A 123 15.98 1.18 -14.04
N ASP A 124 17.00 0.97 -14.87
CA ASP A 124 16.83 0.23 -16.13
C ASP A 124 16.54 -1.28 -15.93
N ASP A 125 16.87 -1.81 -14.75
CA ASP A 125 16.62 -3.22 -14.43
C ASP A 125 15.14 -3.50 -14.15
N ILE A 126 14.31 -2.46 -14.06
CA ILE A 126 12.85 -2.63 -13.94
C ILE A 126 12.26 -3.45 -15.08
N LYS A 127 12.94 -3.55 -16.23
CA LYS A 127 12.56 -4.41 -17.36
C LYS A 127 12.33 -5.86 -16.96
N TYR A 128 13.14 -6.41 -16.07
CA TYR A 128 13.00 -7.80 -15.60
C TYR A 128 11.71 -8.00 -14.80
N PHE A 129 11.33 -7.00 -13.99
CA PHE A 129 10.04 -7.03 -13.30
C PHE A 129 8.86 -6.91 -14.28
N LEU A 130 8.98 -6.04 -15.29
CA LEU A 130 7.93 -5.86 -16.28
C LEU A 130 7.68 -7.14 -17.07
N GLU A 131 8.73 -7.87 -17.46
CA GLU A 131 8.61 -9.19 -18.10
C GLU A 131 7.80 -10.15 -17.21
N LEU A 132 8.16 -10.27 -15.92
CA LEU A 132 7.47 -11.15 -14.98
C LEU A 132 6.00 -10.75 -14.74
N ILE A 133 5.72 -9.45 -14.55
CA ILE A 133 4.35 -8.99 -14.30
C ILE A 133 3.45 -9.17 -15.52
N HIS A 134 3.99 -9.00 -16.74
CA HIS A 134 3.25 -9.26 -17.97
C HIS A 134 2.91 -10.74 -18.13
N GLU A 135 3.83 -11.65 -17.79
CA GLU A 135 3.54 -13.08 -17.77
C GLU A 135 2.46 -13.44 -16.76
N VAL A 136 2.54 -12.87 -15.54
CA VAL A 136 1.50 -13.07 -14.51
C VAL A 136 0.17 -12.51 -14.98
N ALA A 137 0.14 -11.33 -15.59
CA ALA A 137 -1.06 -10.69 -16.13
C ALA A 137 -1.72 -11.57 -17.20
N LYS A 138 -0.92 -12.09 -18.13
CA LYS A 138 -1.39 -13.00 -19.18
C LYS A 138 -2.00 -14.30 -18.61
N ARG A 139 -1.36 -14.85 -17.56
CA ARG A 139 -1.81 -16.11 -16.92
C ARG A 139 -3.05 -15.94 -16.07
N THR A 140 -3.19 -14.80 -15.37
CA THR A 140 -4.24 -14.58 -14.35
C THR A 140 -5.39 -13.71 -14.84
N GLY A 141 -5.23 -13.00 -15.97
CA GLY A 141 -6.19 -12.01 -16.45
C GLY A 141 -6.19 -10.69 -15.65
N MET A 142 -5.20 -10.48 -14.75
CA MET A 142 -5.08 -9.22 -14.02
C MET A 142 -4.64 -8.09 -14.97
N SER A 143 -5.06 -6.86 -14.65
CA SER A 143 -4.59 -5.64 -15.31
C SER A 143 -3.57 -4.93 -14.43
N PRO A 144 -2.27 -4.99 -14.76
CA PRO A 144 -1.25 -4.25 -14.02
C PRO A 144 -1.33 -2.75 -14.31
N HIS A 145 -0.62 -1.94 -13.52
CA HIS A 145 -0.37 -0.56 -13.89
C HIS A 145 0.40 -0.47 -15.21
N PRO A 146 0.27 0.64 -15.96
CA PRO A 146 1.07 0.86 -17.18
C PRO A 146 2.58 0.81 -16.88
N ASP A 147 3.40 0.34 -17.81
CA ASP A 147 4.86 0.27 -17.66
C ASP A 147 5.49 1.60 -17.25
N SER A 148 4.95 2.71 -17.79
CA SER A 148 5.38 4.07 -17.45
C SER A 148 5.26 4.40 -15.95
N TYR A 149 4.33 3.77 -15.23
CA TYR A 149 4.19 3.91 -13.79
C TYR A 149 5.40 3.30 -13.08
N PHE A 150 5.77 2.09 -13.44
CA PHE A 150 6.91 1.38 -12.84
C PHE A 150 8.25 2.04 -13.19
N HIS A 151 8.41 2.52 -14.43
CA HIS A 151 9.60 3.30 -14.83
C HIS A 151 9.75 4.60 -14.01
N LYS A 152 8.66 5.34 -13.81
CA LYS A 152 8.68 6.56 -12.97
C LYS A 152 9.03 6.23 -11.52
N GLN A 153 8.45 5.17 -10.97
CA GLN A 153 8.71 4.73 -9.60
C GLN A 153 10.17 4.33 -9.43
N ALA A 154 10.70 3.48 -10.31
CA ALA A 154 12.10 3.07 -10.30
C ALA A 154 13.04 4.26 -10.45
N GLY A 155 12.78 5.16 -11.42
CA GLY A 155 13.60 6.34 -11.66
C GLY A 155 13.62 7.35 -10.50
N SER A 156 12.56 7.39 -9.68
CA SER A 156 12.49 8.27 -8.52
C SER A 156 13.12 7.68 -7.27
N LEU A 157 12.90 6.39 -6.99
CA LEU A 157 13.20 5.78 -5.69
C LEU A 157 14.54 5.04 -5.64
N LEU A 158 14.98 4.44 -6.74
CA LEU A 158 16.22 3.65 -6.75
C LEU A 158 17.48 4.51 -6.67
N PRO A 159 17.63 5.63 -7.43
CA PRO A 159 18.81 6.48 -7.33
C PRO A 159 18.98 7.15 -5.96
N SER A 160 17.87 7.51 -5.29
CA SER A 160 17.89 8.08 -3.95
C SER A 160 18.10 7.06 -2.84
N LYS A 161 18.11 5.76 -3.17
CA LYS A 161 18.18 4.63 -2.23
C LYS A 161 17.00 4.55 -1.24
N ASP A 162 15.88 5.17 -1.58
CA ASP A 162 14.63 5.08 -0.79
C ASP A 162 13.93 3.73 -0.99
N ALA A 163 14.35 2.98 -2.01
CA ALA A 163 13.91 1.62 -2.28
C ALA A 163 15.05 0.75 -2.81
N SER A 164 14.90 -0.56 -2.71
CA SER A 164 15.73 -1.56 -3.40
C SER A 164 14.84 -2.39 -4.32
N PHE A 165 15.35 -2.70 -5.49
CA PHE A 165 14.70 -3.57 -6.46
C PHE A 165 15.30 -4.99 -6.40
N TRP A 166 14.42 -6.00 -6.37
CA TRP A 166 14.80 -7.42 -6.33
C TRP A 166 14.07 -8.17 -7.44
N TYR A 167 14.80 -8.99 -8.21
CA TYR A 167 14.27 -9.78 -9.31
C TYR A 167 14.97 -11.11 -9.47
#